data_8d4d78e52c4965be33cf3d2ed9f324c4
#
_entry.id   8d4d78e52c4965be33cf3d2ed9f324c4
#
_cell.length_a   1.000
_cell.length_b   1.000
_cell.length_c   1.000
_cell.angle_alpha   90.00
_cell.angle_beta   90.00
_cell.angle_gamma   90.00
#
_symmetry.space_group_name_H-M   'P 1'
#
loop_
_entity.id
_entity.type
_entity.pdbx_description
1 polymer ?
#
loop_
_entity_poly.entity_id
_entity_poly.type
_entity_poly.pdbx_seq_one_letter_code
_entity_poly.pdbx_strand_id
1 'polypeptide(L)'
;MFVAINYISCQESYKSRFEELFSTRAGAIDTMPGFQHMYVLKPNDQQSEYLIVSHWESEDNFKAWTSTEAFIQGHKRGFQDIEEAVKNGQEPPMKSSFKTYEILTR
;
A
#
# COMPACT_ATOMS: atom_id res chain seq x y z
N MET A 1 0.59 -19.93 1.69
CA MET A 1 -0.03 -18.65 1.29
C MET A 1 0.63 -17.52 2.03
N PHE A 2 1.03 -16.50 1.29
CA PHE A 2 1.78 -15.37 1.82
C PHE A 2 0.92 -14.11 1.79
N VAL A 3 0.92 -13.34 2.88
CA VAL A 3 0.15 -12.09 2.99
C VAL A 3 1.09 -10.95 3.34
N ALA A 4 1.05 -9.89 2.56
CA ALA A 4 1.81 -8.66 2.83
C ALA A 4 0.84 -7.57 3.24
N ILE A 5 1.14 -6.88 4.34
CA ILE A 5 0.28 -5.81 4.86
C ILE A 5 1.11 -4.55 5.09
N ASN A 6 0.66 -3.46 4.47
CA ASN A 6 1.15 -2.13 4.78
C ASN A 6 0.14 -1.44 5.70
N TYR A 7 0.62 -0.97 6.82
CA TYR A 7 -0.16 -0.20 7.78
C TYR A 7 0.13 1.27 7.52
N ILE A 8 -0.88 2.01 7.06
CA ILE A 8 -0.70 3.41 6.66
C ILE A 8 -1.40 4.34 7.65
N SER A 9 -0.61 5.17 8.31
CA SER A 9 -1.11 6.23 9.17
C SER A 9 -1.14 7.53 8.39
N CYS A 10 -2.33 8.11 8.19
CA CYS A 10 -2.52 9.35 7.44
C CYS A 10 -2.87 10.50 8.36
N GLN A 11 -2.35 11.69 8.06
CA GLN A 11 -2.88 12.92 8.63
C GLN A 11 -4.33 13.07 8.15
N GLU A 12 -5.18 13.65 8.99
CA GLU A 12 -6.61 13.81 8.67
C GLU A 12 -6.82 14.52 7.33
N SER A 13 -6.05 15.56 7.07
CA SER A 13 -6.15 16.34 5.84
C SER A 13 -5.73 15.58 4.58
N TYR A 14 -5.03 14.46 4.74
CA TYR A 14 -4.54 13.68 3.61
C TYR A 14 -5.43 12.48 3.25
N LYS A 15 -6.39 12.13 4.11
CA LYS A 15 -7.19 10.91 3.92
C LYS A 15 -7.92 10.86 2.58
N SER A 16 -8.53 11.97 2.16
CA SER A 16 -9.22 12.01 0.87
C SER A 16 -8.26 11.77 -0.30
N ARG A 17 -7.08 12.35 -0.24
CA ARG A 17 -6.05 12.14 -1.27
C ARG A 17 -5.56 10.70 -1.29
N PHE A 18 -5.34 10.11 -0.11
CA PHE A 18 -4.94 8.71 0.00
C PHE A 18 -5.97 7.79 -0.67
N GLU A 19 -7.26 8.00 -0.38
CA GLU A 19 -8.32 7.19 -0.97
C GLU A 19 -8.39 7.38 -2.48
N GLU A 20 -8.17 8.61 -2.98
CA GLU A 20 -8.10 8.87 -4.42
C GLU A 20 -6.96 8.11 -5.09
N LEU A 21 -5.78 8.05 -4.46
CA LEU A 21 -4.64 7.32 -5.02
C LEU A 21 -4.97 5.84 -5.26
N PHE A 22 -5.74 5.21 -4.38
CA PHE A 22 -6.11 3.81 -4.53
C PHE A 22 -7.32 3.59 -5.43
N SER A 23 -8.28 4.51 -5.44
CA SER A 23 -9.42 4.40 -6.34
C SER A 23 -9.04 4.57 -7.81
N THR A 24 -7.90 5.20 -8.08
CA THR A 24 -7.39 5.44 -9.44
C THR A 24 -6.10 4.66 -9.74
N ARG A 25 -5.80 3.61 -8.97
CA ARG A 25 -4.59 2.81 -9.20
C ARG A 25 -4.63 2.09 -10.56
N ALA A 26 -3.44 1.87 -11.13
CA ALA A 26 -3.32 1.28 -12.46
C ALA A 26 -3.69 -0.20 -12.53
N GLY A 27 -3.63 -0.94 -11.42
CA GLY A 27 -4.02 -2.34 -11.38
C GLY A 27 -2.99 -3.31 -11.95
N ALA A 28 -1.75 -2.88 -12.17
CA ALA A 28 -0.71 -3.74 -12.74
C ALA A 28 -0.43 -4.98 -11.88
N ILE A 29 -0.61 -4.89 -10.58
CA ILE A 29 -0.43 -6.01 -9.66
C ILE A 29 -1.35 -7.19 -10.00
N ASP A 30 -2.52 -6.91 -10.56
CA ASP A 30 -3.54 -7.94 -10.85
C ASP A 30 -3.06 -8.96 -11.88
N THR A 31 -2.04 -8.63 -12.68
CA THR A 31 -1.50 -9.49 -13.73
C THR A 31 -0.24 -10.25 -13.29
N MET A 32 0.23 -10.04 -12.07
CA MET A 32 1.48 -10.66 -11.61
C MET A 32 1.31 -12.14 -11.29
N PRO A 33 2.31 -12.97 -11.65
CA PRO A 33 2.28 -14.39 -11.28
C PRO A 33 2.16 -14.56 -9.77
N GLY A 34 1.27 -15.46 -9.35
CA GLY A 34 1.05 -15.77 -7.94
C GLY A 34 0.21 -14.76 -7.18
N PHE A 35 -0.19 -13.67 -7.80
CA PHE A 35 -1.10 -12.71 -7.16
C PHE A 35 -2.48 -13.32 -7.02
N GLN A 36 -3.09 -13.13 -5.84
CA GLN A 36 -4.43 -13.65 -5.57
C GLN A 36 -5.44 -12.53 -5.32
N HIS A 37 -5.20 -11.70 -4.32
CA HIS A 37 -6.13 -10.64 -3.94
C HIS A 37 -5.35 -9.43 -3.41
N MET A 38 -5.91 -8.26 -3.65
CA MET A 38 -5.48 -7.04 -2.98
C MET A 38 -6.70 -6.22 -2.62
N TYR A 39 -6.69 -5.68 -1.41
CA TYR A 39 -7.73 -4.73 -0.99
C TYR A 39 -7.14 -3.74 -0.01
N VAL A 40 -7.78 -2.59 0.08
CA VAL A 40 -7.41 -1.55 1.04
C VAL A 40 -8.55 -1.48 2.06
N LEU A 41 -8.19 -1.66 3.33
CA LEU A 41 -9.16 -1.61 4.42
C LEU A 41 -9.16 -0.20 5.00
N LYS A 42 -10.35 0.40 5.02
CA LYS A 42 -10.55 1.71 5.60
C LYS A 42 -10.97 1.52 7.06
N PRO A 43 -10.30 2.20 8.01
CA PRO A 43 -10.68 2.06 9.42
C PRO A 43 -12.06 2.65 9.68
N ASN A 44 -12.81 2.02 10.60
CA ASN A 44 -14.11 2.52 11.02
C ASN A 44 -14.01 3.59 12.11
N ASP A 45 -12.86 3.70 12.76
CA ASP A 45 -12.58 4.76 13.73
C ASP A 45 -11.56 5.73 13.16
N GLN A 46 -11.41 6.90 13.81
CA GLN A 46 -10.51 7.95 13.32
C GLN A 46 -9.05 7.75 13.69
N GLN A 47 -8.75 6.80 14.57
CA GLN A 47 -7.41 6.61 15.13
C GLN A 47 -6.65 5.46 14.49
N SER A 48 -7.37 4.52 13.89
CA SER A 48 -6.76 3.34 13.27
C SER A 48 -6.18 3.65 11.89
N GLU A 49 -5.28 2.77 11.45
CA GLU A 49 -4.59 2.90 10.18
C GLU A 49 -5.39 2.27 9.05
N TYR A 50 -5.12 2.75 7.81
CA TYR A 50 -5.53 2.01 6.63
C TYR A 50 -4.63 0.80 6.49
N LEU A 51 -5.17 -0.30 5.99
CA LEU A 51 -4.38 -1.49 5.70
C LEU A 51 -4.41 -1.78 4.20
N ILE A 52 -3.23 -1.91 3.61
CA ILE A 52 -3.13 -2.38 2.23
C ILE A 52 -2.73 -3.84 2.32
N VAL A 53 -3.66 -4.74 1.98
CA VAL A 53 -3.48 -6.18 2.15
C VAL A 53 -3.38 -6.82 0.78
N SER A 54 -2.32 -7.61 0.57
CA SER A 54 -2.18 -8.40 -0.65
C SER A 54 -1.88 -9.86 -0.31
N HIS A 55 -2.56 -10.75 -1.02
CA HIS A 55 -2.42 -12.20 -0.87
C HIS A 55 -1.68 -12.76 -2.07
N TRP A 56 -0.69 -13.60 -1.80
CA TRP A 56 0.20 -14.17 -2.81
C TRP A 56 0.33 -15.68 -2.60
N GLU A 57 0.59 -16.37 -3.67
CA GLU A 57 0.84 -17.81 -3.62
C GLU A 57 2.10 -18.12 -2.80
N SER A 58 3.13 -17.27 -2.93
CA SER A 58 4.39 -17.42 -2.20
C SER A 58 5.06 -16.09 -1.95
N GLU A 59 6.02 -16.07 -1.03
CA GLU A 59 6.85 -14.89 -0.77
C GLU A 59 7.65 -14.48 -2.01
N ASP A 60 8.15 -15.46 -2.76
CA ASP A 60 8.94 -15.18 -3.96
C ASP A 60 8.14 -14.43 -5.00
N ASN A 61 6.86 -14.77 -5.16
CA ASN A 61 5.97 -14.03 -6.06
C ASN A 61 5.81 -12.58 -5.63
N PHE A 62 5.64 -12.34 -4.33
CA PHE A 62 5.57 -10.98 -3.80
C PHE A 62 6.86 -10.21 -4.04
N LYS A 63 8.01 -10.82 -3.76
CA LYS A 63 9.31 -10.19 -3.96
C LYS A 63 9.53 -9.83 -5.44
N ALA A 64 9.11 -10.71 -6.34
CA ALA A 64 9.20 -10.44 -7.78
C ALA A 64 8.39 -9.18 -8.15
N TRP A 65 7.19 -9.02 -7.58
CA TRP A 65 6.35 -7.85 -7.79
C TRP A 65 7.06 -6.56 -7.35
N THR A 66 7.64 -6.56 -6.15
CA THR A 66 8.31 -5.36 -5.60
C THR A 66 9.53 -4.95 -6.38
N SER A 67 10.05 -5.80 -7.25
CA SER A 67 11.23 -5.52 -8.09
C SER A 67 10.84 -5.00 -9.48
N THR A 68 9.54 -4.86 -9.78
CA THR A 68 9.10 -4.43 -11.11
C THR A 68 9.04 -2.91 -11.22
N GLU A 69 9.17 -2.44 -12.45
CA GLU A 69 8.95 -1.02 -12.78
C GLU A 69 7.51 -0.61 -12.44
N ALA A 70 6.54 -1.49 -12.69
CA ALA A 70 5.14 -1.22 -12.40
C ALA A 70 4.90 -0.96 -10.91
N PHE A 71 5.60 -1.67 -10.02
CA PHE A 71 5.54 -1.42 -8.58
C PHE A 71 6.01 0.00 -8.26
N ILE A 72 7.15 0.40 -8.83
CA ILE A 72 7.73 1.74 -8.62
C ILE A 72 6.77 2.80 -9.14
N GLN A 73 6.24 2.63 -10.35
CA GLN A 73 5.30 3.58 -10.95
C GLN A 73 4.00 3.68 -10.15
N GLY A 74 3.53 2.56 -9.62
CA GLY A 74 2.30 2.55 -8.80
C GLY A 74 2.42 3.33 -7.49
N HIS A 75 3.64 3.50 -6.98
CA HIS A 75 3.89 4.24 -5.73
C HIS A 75 4.32 5.69 -5.95
N LYS A 76 4.55 6.08 -7.20
CA LYS A 76 5.17 7.36 -7.53
C LYS A 76 4.38 8.56 -7.02
N ARG A 77 3.06 8.56 -7.20
CA ARG A 77 2.21 9.68 -6.79
C ARG A 77 2.27 9.92 -5.28
N GLY A 78 2.22 8.83 -4.49
CA GLY A 78 2.32 8.93 -3.03
C GLY A 78 3.69 9.43 -2.58
N PHE A 79 4.76 8.94 -3.21
CA PHE A 79 6.11 9.41 -2.90
C PHE A 79 6.30 10.88 -3.26
N GLN A 80 5.71 11.34 -4.36
CA GLN A 80 5.77 12.76 -4.74
C GLN A 80 5.06 13.64 -3.72
N ASP A 81 3.92 13.20 -3.21
CA ASP A 81 3.19 13.95 -2.19
C ASP A 81 4.01 14.08 -0.89
N ILE A 82 4.68 12.99 -0.48
CA ILE A 82 5.56 13.01 0.69
C ILE A 82 6.75 13.95 0.47
N GLU A 83 7.40 13.82 -0.67
CA GLU A 83 8.58 14.63 -1.01
C GLU A 83 8.25 16.11 -1.03
N GLU A 84 7.12 16.49 -1.62
CA GLU A 84 6.69 17.87 -1.68
C GLU A 84 6.41 18.44 -0.28
N ALA A 85 5.74 17.68 0.58
CA ALA A 85 5.46 18.11 1.95
C ALA A 85 6.76 18.36 2.72
N VAL A 86 7.70 17.44 2.65
CA VAL A 86 8.99 17.55 3.33
C VAL A 86 9.79 18.74 2.78
N LYS A 87 9.79 18.92 1.47
CA LYS A 87 10.45 20.07 0.83
C LYS A 87 9.90 21.41 1.31
N ASN A 88 8.61 21.48 1.62
CA ASN A 88 7.95 22.68 2.13
C ASN A 88 8.04 22.83 3.65
N GLY A 89 8.85 22.00 4.32
CA GLY A 89 9.02 22.04 5.77
C GLY A 89 7.86 21.47 6.56
N GLN A 90 7.00 20.70 5.92
CA GLN A 90 5.85 20.06 6.56
C GLN A 90 6.18 18.61 6.90
N GLU A 91 5.44 18.02 7.84
CA GLU A 91 5.56 16.61 8.14
C GLU A 91 5.05 15.77 6.97
N PRO A 92 5.60 14.54 6.78
CA PRO A 92 5.06 13.64 5.78
C PRO A 92 3.55 13.41 6.02
N PRO A 93 2.72 13.47 4.96
CA PRO A 93 1.27 13.34 5.14
C PRO A 93 0.83 11.93 5.52
N MET A 94 1.70 10.94 5.29
CA MET A 94 1.44 9.55 5.70
C MET A 94 2.75 8.87 6.11
N LYS A 95 2.60 7.86 6.97
CA LYS A 95 3.69 7.00 7.40
C LYS A 95 3.27 5.56 7.22
N SER A 96 4.22 4.71 6.88
CA SER A 96 3.93 3.30 6.64
C SER A 96 4.75 2.39 7.52
N SER A 97 4.15 1.26 7.91
CA SER A 97 4.81 0.15 8.57
C SER A 97 4.43 -1.12 7.81
N PHE A 98 5.41 -1.95 7.50
CA PHE A 98 5.20 -3.11 6.63
C PHE A 98 5.45 -4.40 7.40
N LYS A 99 4.52 -5.37 7.26
CA LYS A 99 4.65 -6.69 7.87
C LYS A 99 4.17 -7.76 6.91
N THR A 100 4.72 -8.96 7.07
CA THR A 100 4.32 -10.11 6.27
C THR A 100 3.85 -11.22 7.18
N TYR A 101 2.93 -12.04 6.64
CA TYR A 101 2.31 -13.13 7.39
C TYR A 101 2.13 -14.33 6.48
N GLU A 102 2.06 -15.50 7.10
CA GLU A 102 1.59 -16.69 6.42
C GLU A 102 0.21 -17.06 6.95
N ILE A 103 -0.64 -17.60 6.09
CA ILE A 103 -1.96 -18.04 6.52
C ILE A 103 -1.78 -19.36 7.27
N LEU A 104 -2.04 -19.34 8.57
CA LEU A 104 -1.95 -20.53 9.41
C LEU A 104 -3.16 -21.45 9.20
N THR A 105 -4.34 -20.85 9.13
CA THR A 105 -5.59 -21.59 8.97
C THR A 105 -6.65 -20.71 8.34
N ARG A 106 -7.65 -21.33 7.79
CA ARG A 106 -8.77 -20.64 7.18
C ARG A 106 -10.08 -21.02 7.82
#